data_90406361751a8b9a11744d74784eb49d
#
_entry.id   90406361751a8b9a11744d74784eb49d
#
_cell.length_a   1.000
_cell.length_b   1.000
_cell.length_c   1.000
_cell.angle_alpha   90.00
_cell.angle_beta   90.00
_cell.angle_gamma   90.00
#
_symmetry.space_group_name_H-M   'P 1'
#
loop_
_entity.id
_entity.type
_entity.pdbx_description
1 polymer ?
#
loop_
_entity_poly.entity_id
_entity_poly.type
_entity_poly.pdbx_seq_one_letter_code
_entity_poly.pdbx_strand_id
1 'polypeptide(L)'
;MNAMAPKRMRCAVYTRKSTEEGLEMAYTSIDAQRDSGASYIASRRAEGWIPVADDYDDGGFSGGTLERPALQRLMADIEAGRIDIVVSYKIDRLSRSLFDFAELVKIFDKHGVTFVSVTQQFNTTDAMGRMLLNILLTFAQFERELTSERIRDKFAASKKKGMWMHGITPLGYDVMDRRLVINEAEAEQVRTLFRRFLEVGSMMKVAQEARARGWRNKSWTTKAGRQHVGR
;
A
#
# COMPACT_ATOMS: atom_id res chain seq x y z
N MET A 1 48.40 -1.68 -19.67
CA MET A 1 47.29 -1.37 -18.77
C MET A 1 46.23 -2.46 -18.98
N ASN A 2 46.12 -3.44 -18.04
CA ASN A 2 45.06 -4.45 -18.10
C ASN A 2 43.73 -3.73 -17.77
N ALA A 3 42.89 -3.53 -18.79
CA ALA A 3 41.51 -3.12 -18.55
C ALA A 3 40.81 -4.27 -17.80
N MET A 4 40.49 -4.05 -16.51
CA MET A 4 39.67 -5.00 -15.75
C MET A 4 38.37 -5.22 -16.53
N ALA A 5 38.01 -6.48 -16.76
CA ALA A 5 36.72 -6.81 -17.40
C ALA A 5 35.59 -6.16 -16.59
N PRO A 6 34.61 -5.54 -17.26
CA PRO A 6 33.51 -4.88 -16.56
C PRO A 6 32.77 -5.90 -15.66
N LYS A 7 32.37 -5.44 -14.46
CA LYS A 7 31.56 -6.25 -13.54
C LYS A 7 30.29 -6.69 -14.25
N ARG A 8 29.98 -7.97 -14.20
CA ARG A 8 28.74 -8.52 -14.76
C ARG A 8 27.55 -8.02 -13.95
N MET A 9 26.57 -7.40 -14.63
CA MET A 9 25.34 -6.85 -14.03
C MET A 9 24.15 -7.64 -14.57
N ARG A 10 23.43 -8.33 -13.69
CA ARG A 10 22.27 -9.18 -14.03
C ARG A 10 21.03 -8.32 -14.20
N CYS A 11 20.49 -8.29 -15.42
CA CYS A 11 19.40 -7.41 -15.82
C CYS A 11 18.11 -8.21 -15.99
N ALA A 12 17.06 -7.86 -15.24
CA ALA A 12 15.71 -8.38 -15.39
C ALA A 12 14.86 -7.39 -16.22
N VAL A 13 14.10 -7.91 -17.20
CA VAL A 13 13.10 -7.12 -17.92
C VAL A 13 11.74 -7.36 -17.29
N TYR A 14 11.08 -6.29 -16.83
CA TYR A 14 9.73 -6.34 -16.31
C TYR A 14 8.74 -5.74 -17.30
N THR A 15 7.69 -6.51 -17.63
CA THR A 15 6.63 -6.10 -18.55
C THR A 15 5.25 -6.23 -17.92
N ARG A 16 4.28 -5.45 -18.40
CA ARG A 16 2.90 -5.50 -17.94
C ARG A 16 1.89 -5.04 -18.99
N LYS A 17 0.75 -5.74 -19.04
CA LYS A 17 -0.43 -5.33 -19.81
C LYS A 17 -1.67 -5.43 -18.91
N SER A 18 -2.55 -4.42 -18.93
CA SER A 18 -3.72 -4.34 -18.04
C SER A 18 -4.95 -5.09 -18.54
N THR A 19 -4.95 -5.54 -19.79
CA THR A 19 -6.05 -6.30 -20.41
C THR A 19 -5.53 -7.64 -20.88
N GLU A 20 -6.34 -8.67 -20.79
CA GLU A 20 -6.04 -10.02 -21.32
C GLU A 20 -6.24 -10.07 -22.84
N GLU A 21 -7.04 -9.15 -23.40
CA GLU A 21 -7.35 -9.09 -24.82
C GLU A 21 -6.08 -8.99 -25.67
N GLY A 22 -5.93 -9.92 -26.62
CA GLY A 22 -4.78 -10.00 -27.52
C GLY A 22 -3.51 -10.60 -26.89
N LEU A 23 -3.57 -11.27 -25.74
CA LEU A 23 -2.45 -12.07 -25.21
C LEU A 23 -2.29 -13.40 -25.96
N GLU A 24 -3.33 -13.86 -26.65
CA GLU A 24 -3.34 -15.08 -27.47
C GLU A 24 -2.72 -14.88 -28.88
N MET A 25 -2.35 -13.65 -29.25
CA MET A 25 -1.69 -13.36 -30.53
C MET A 25 -0.25 -13.85 -30.52
N ALA A 26 0.26 -14.26 -31.68
CA ALA A 26 1.64 -14.73 -31.86
C ALA A 26 2.70 -13.68 -31.45
N TYR A 27 2.36 -12.39 -31.48
CA TYR A 27 3.22 -11.30 -30.99
C TYR A 27 2.34 -10.30 -30.24
N THR A 28 2.59 -10.13 -28.96
CA THR A 28 1.78 -9.30 -28.05
C THR A 28 2.49 -7.99 -27.69
N SER A 29 1.76 -7.09 -27.06
CA SER A 29 2.37 -5.87 -26.50
C SER A 29 3.36 -6.16 -25.36
N ILE A 30 3.30 -7.33 -24.73
CA ILE A 30 4.27 -7.82 -23.74
C ILE A 30 5.56 -8.19 -24.44
N ASP A 31 5.47 -8.94 -25.54
CA ASP A 31 6.63 -9.34 -26.35
C ASP A 31 7.37 -8.10 -26.89
N ALA A 32 6.65 -7.11 -27.40
CA ALA A 32 7.25 -5.85 -27.84
C ALA A 32 7.99 -5.10 -26.71
N GLN A 33 7.46 -5.12 -25.50
CA GLN A 33 8.13 -4.52 -24.33
C GLN A 33 9.37 -5.33 -23.93
N ARG A 34 9.30 -6.67 -23.97
CA ARG A 34 10.42 -7.58 -23.68
C ARG A 34 11.54 -7.40 -24.68
N ASP A 35 11.22 -7.39 -25.98
CA ASP A 35 12.20 -7.18 -27.07
C ASP A 35 12.89 -5.82 -26.96
N SER A 36 12.14 -4.77 -26.62
CA SER A 36 12.69 -3.44 -26.37
C SER A 36 13.66 -3.44 -25.18
N GLY A 37 13.28 -4.09 -24.08
CA GLY A 37 14.13 -4.25 -22.90
C GLY A 37 15.40 -5.07 -23.20
N ALA A 38 15.25 -6.21 -23.89
CA ALA A 38 16.36 -7.06 -24.29
C ALA A 38 17.34 -6.34 -25.24
N SER A 39 16.82 -5.59 -26.21
CA SER A 39 17.63 -4.77 -27.12
C SER A 39 18.38 -3.67 -26.37
N TYR A 40 17.74 -3.05 -25.37
CA TYR A 40 18.41 -2.06 -24.53
C TYR A 40 19.54 -2.69 -23.71
N ILE A 41 19.33 -3.87 -23.09
CA ILE A 41 20.37 -4.61 -22.37
C ILE A 41 21.52 -4.98 -23.29
N ALA A 42 21.21 -5.46 -24.52
CA ALA A 42 22.21 -5.82 -25.50
C ALA A 42 23.08 -4.62 -25.92
N SER A 43 22.49 -3.41 -26.04
CA SER A 43 23.24 -2.19 -26.34
C SER A 43 24.25 -1.80 -25.25
N ARG A 44 24.03 -2.28 -23.98
CA ARG A 44 24.90 -2.03 -22.81
C ARG A 44 25.82 -3.19 -22.49
N ARG A 45 25.93 -4.18 -23.37
CA ARG A 45 26.78 -5.39 -23.17
C ARG A 45 28.24 -5.05 -22.88
N ALA A 46 28.75 -4.00 -23.50
CA ALA A 46 30.10 -3.51 -23.26
C ALA A 46 30.30 -3.00 -21.81
N GLU A 47 29.23 -2.58 -21.13
CA GLU A 47 29.23 -2.19 -19.72
C GLU A 47 29.06 -3.38 -18.77
N GLY A 48 28.99 -4.60 -19.27
CA GLY A 48 28.84 -5.82 -18.48
C GLY A 48 27.39 -6.26 -18.22
N TRP A 49 26.41 -5.67 -18.89
CA TRP A 49 24.99 -6.02 -18.72
C TRP A 49 24.69 -7.37 -19.35
N ILE A 50 24.05 -8.26 -18.60
CA ILE A 50 23.61 -9.59 -19.05
C ILE A 50 22.16 -9.82 -18.64
N PRO A 51 21.30 -10.31 -19.54
CA PRO A 51 19.93 -10.63 -19.17
C PRO A 51 19.91 -11.85 -18.23
N VAL A 52 18.98 -11.85 -17.28
CA VAL A 52 18.61 -13.07 -16.54
C VAL A 52 17.73 -13.96 -17.41
N ALA A 53 17.68 -15.26 -17.09
CA ALA A 53 16.88 -16.23 -17.85
C ALA A 53 15.38 -16.18 -17.55
N ASP A 54 15.01 -15.61 -16.40
CA ASP A 54 13.63 -15.57 -15.93
C ASP A 54 12.86 -14.40 -16.56
N ASP A 55 11.61 -14.67 -16.96
CA ASP A 55 10.68 -13.69 -17.48
C ASP A 55 9.79 -13.14 -16.34
N TYR A 56 9.66 -11.80 -16.27
CA TYR A 56 8.82 -11.09 -15.29
C TYR A 56 7.68 -10.36 -15.99
N ASP A 57 6.71 -11.14 -16.46
CA ASP A 57 5.58 -10.64 -17.26
C ASP A 57 4.26 -10.75 -16.48
N ASP A 58 3.57 -9.62 -16.31
CA ASP A 58 2.25 -9.53 -15.69
C ASP A 58 1.19 -9.17 -16.75
N GLY A 59 0.70 -10.20 -17.49
CA GLY A 59 -0.44 -10.09 -18.39
C GLY A 59 -1.77 -10.06 -17.63
N GLY A 60 -2.69 -9.17 -18.00
CA GLY A 60 -4.01 -9.06 -17.36
C GLY A 60 -4.07 -8.32 -16.03
N PHE A 61 -2.94 -7.81 -15.53
CA PHE A 61 -2.88 -7.15 -14.23
C PHE A 61 -2.85 -5.62 -14.32
N SER A 62 -3.65 -4.96 -13.47
CA SER A 62 -3.63 -3.48 -13.37
C SER A 62 -2.33 -2.96 -12.74
N GLY A 63 -1.86 -1.81 -13.22
CA GLY A 63 -0.73 -1.10 -12.59
C GLY A 63 -1.07 -0.39 -11.29
N GLY A 64 -2.32 -0.45 -10.82
CA GLY A 64 -2.77 0.13 -9.56
C GLY A 64 -2.67 -0.78 -8.34
N THR A 65 -2.15 -1.99 -8.48
CA THR A 65 -1.86 -2.90 -7.37
C THR A 65 -0.44 -3.40 -7.45
N LEU A 66 0.19 -3.68 -6.31
CA LEU A 66 1.50 -4.34 -6.21
C LEU A 66 1.39 -5.87 -6.07
N GLU A 67 0.17 -6.39 -5.87
CA GLU A 67 -0.11 -7.83 -5.75
C GLU A 67 -0.20 -8.46 -7.15
N ARG A 68 0.94 -8.55 -7.83
CA ARG A 68 1.08 -9.11 -9.18
C ARG A 68 2.12 -10.24 -9.14
N PRO A 69 1.83 -11.42 -9.72
CA PRO A 69 2.69 -12.61 -9.58
C PRO A 69 4.13 -12.40 -10.06
N ALA A 70 4.33 -11.79 -11.24
CA ALA A 70 5.68 -11.57 -11.77
C ALA A 70 6.41 -10.48 -10.99
N LEU A 71 5.73 -9.41 -10.54
CA LEU A 71 6.33 -8.40 -9.68
C LEU A 71 6.77 -9.00 -8.34
N GLN A 72 5.96 -9.86 -7.73
CA GLN A 72 6.31 -10.52 -6.47
C GLN A 72 7.54 -11.43 -6.62
N ARG A 73 7.64 -12.19 -7.73
CA ARG A 73 8.84 -12.97 -8.04
C ARG A 73 10.07 -12.07 -8.22
N LEU A 74 9.92 -10.98 -8.99
CA LEU A 74 10.98 -9.99 -9.18
C LEU A 74 11.49 -9.44 -7.84
N MET A 75 10.59 -9.08 -6.93
CA MET A 75 10.95 -8.59 -5.60
C MET A 75 11.70 -9.63 -4.78
N ALA A 76 11.24 -10.88 -4.78
CA ALA A 76 11.91 -11.98 -4.09
C ALA A 76 13.33 -12.22 -4.65
N ASP A 77 13.51 -12.10 -5.97
CA ASP A 77 14.81 -12.25 -6.62
C ASP A 77 15.76 -11.09 -6.36
N ILE A 78 15.23 -9.89 -6.20
CA ILE A 78 15.97 -8.70 -5.75
C ILE A 78 16.45 -8.90 -4.32
N GLU A 79 15.56 -9.31 -3.42
CA GLU A 79 15.91 -9.57 -2.02
C GLU A 79 16.93 -10.69 -1.85
N ALA A 80 16.87 -11.71 -2.72
CA ALA A 80 17.86 -12.80 -2.79
C ALA A 80 19.17 -12.38 -3.45
N GLY A 81 19.32 -11.12 -3.89
CA GLY A 81 20.53 -10.61 -4.53
C GLY A 81 20.81 -11.24 -5.91
N ARG A 82 19.78 -11.67 -6.63
CA ARG A 82 19.92 -12.30 -7.97
C ARG A 82 19.86 -11.32 -9.13
N ILE A 83 19.44 -10.08 -8.87
CA ILE A 83 19.24 -9.03 -9.87
C ILE A 83 20.03 -7.80 -9.45
N ASP A 84 20.68 -7.17 -10.43
CA ASP A 84 21.43 -5.93 -10.24
C ASP A 84 20.74 -4.75 -10.92
N ILE A 85 19.96 -5.00 -11.99
CA ILE A 85 19.27 -3.97 -12.77
C ILE A 85 17.87 -4.46 -13.15
N VAL A 86 16.86 -3.60 -12.93
CA VAL A 86 15.49 -3.80 -13.44
C VAL A 86 15.28 -2.85 -14.62
N VAL A 87 14.94 -3.42 -15.77
CA VAL A 87 14.63 -2.69 -17.01
C VAL A 87 13.15 -2.76 -17.30
N SER A 88 12.51 -1.65 -17.57
CA SER A 88 11.11 -1.60 -17.99
C SER A 88 10.92 -0.65 -19.18
N TYR A 89 9.96 -0.94 -20.05
CA TYR A 89 9.69 -0.09 -21.21
C TYR A 89 9.31 1.34 -20.82
N LYS A 90 8.42 1.48 -19.82
CA LYS A 90 8.00 2.77 -19.24
C LYS A 90 7.79 2.61 -17.73
N ILE A 91 7.87 3.71 -16.99
CA ILE A 91 7.61 3.75 -15.54
C ILE A 91 6.21 3.22 -15.20
N ASP A 92 5.18 3.55 -16.02
CA ASP A 92 3.80 3.11 -15.81
C ASP A 92 3.58 1.60 -15.96
N ARG A 93 4.55 0.86 -16.51
CA ARG A 93 4.56 -0.61 -16.50
C ARG A 93 4.81 -1.12 -15.09
N LEU A 94 5.76 -0.53 -14.38
CA LEU A 94 6.05 -0.90 -12.99
C LEU A 94 4.94 -0.47 -12.04
N SER A 95 4.49 0.79 -12.10
CA SER A 95 3.32 1.27 -11.37
C SER A 95 2.69 2.50 -12.05
N ARG A 96 1.34 2.62 -11.97
CA ARG A 96 0.61 3.84 -12.36
C ARG A 96 0.53 4.84 -11.22
N SER A 97 0.70 4.39 -9.98
CA SER A 97 0.80 5.22 -8.79
C SER A 97 2.24 5.70 -8.66
N LEU A 98 2.44 6.99 -8.66
CA LEU A 98 3.75 7.59 -8.45
C LEU A 98 4.31 7.21 -7.08
N PHE A 99 3.42 7.10 -6.08
CA PHE A 99 3.77 6.67 -4.74
C PHE A 99 4.30 5.23 -4.70
N ASP A 100 3.56 4.28 -5.30
CA ASP A 100 3.95 2.87 -5.33
C ASP A 100 5.25 2.68 -6.12
N PHE A 101 5.42 3.44 -7.22
CA PHE A 101 6.67 3.46 -7.99
C PHE A 101 7.85 3.92 -7.11
N ALA A 102 7.67 5.01 -6.38
CA ALA A 102 8.70 5.56 -5.50
C ALA A 102 9.09 4.57 -4.37
N GLU A 103 8.11 3.90 -3.76
CA GLU A 103 8.36 2.87 -2.75
C GLU A 103 9.10 1.65 -3.34
N LEU A 104 8.72 1.19 -4.53
CA LEU A 104 9.42 0.09 -5.22
C LEU A 104 10.88 0.45 -5.51
N VAL A 105 11.13 1.63 -6.08
CA VAL A 105 12.51 2.06 -6.39
C VAL A 105 13.35 2.28 -5.13
N LYS A 106 12.74 2.72 -4.04
CA LYS A 106 13.40 2.79 -2.74
C LYS A 106 13.82 1.41 -2.20
N ILE A 107 12.98 0.39 -2.41
CA ILE A 107 13.35 -0.99 -2.08
C ILE A 107 14.49 -1.46 -2.98
N PHE A 108 14.45 -1.17 -4.28
CA PHE A 108 15.53 -1.48 -5.21
C PHE A 108 16.87 -0.86 -4.74
N ASP A 109 16.85 0.45 -4.42
CA ASP A 109 18.03 1.17 -3.93
C ASP A 109 18.60 0.54 -2.64
N LYS A 110 17.72 0.15 -1.70
CA LYS A 110 18.12 -0.54 -0.47
C LYS A 110 18.88 -1.85 -0.74
N HIS A 111 18.54 -2.56 -1.82
CA HIS A 111 19.21 -3.79 -2.25
C HIS A 111 20.31 -3.55 -3.28
N GLY A 112 20.66 -2.29 -3.56
CA GLY A 112 21.68 -1.92 -4.54
C GLY A 112 21.27 -2.20 -5.99
N VAL A 113 19.96 -2.29 -6.28
CA VAL A 113 19.42 -2.56 -7.60
C VAL A 113 19.06 -1.26 -8.30
N THR A 114 19.49 -1.11 -9.54
CA THR A 114 19.18 0.06 -10.38
C THR A 114 17.90 -0.15 -11.17
N PHE A 115 17.08 0.89 -11.29
CA PHE A 115 15.92 0.91 -12.20
C PHE A 115 16.20 1.74 -13.43
N VAL A 116 15.81 1.21 -14.60
CA VAL A 116 15.97 1.85 -15.90
C VAL A 116 14.67 1.79 -16.71
N SER A 117 14.21 2.93 -17.20
CA SER A 117 13.12 3.03 -18.18
C SER A 117 13.69 3.27 -19.56
N VAL A 118 13.33 2.39 -20.53
CA VAL A 118 13.89 2.44 -21.89
C VAL A 118 13.51 3.73 -22.64
N THR A 119 12.22 4.11 -22.57
CA THR A 119 11.70 5.22 -23.40
C THR A 119 11.72 6.59 -22.71
N GLN A 120 11.82 6.64 -21.38
CA GLN A 120 11.74 7.88 -20.60
C GLN A 120 13.11 8.40 -20.17
N GLN A 121 14.20 7.77 -20.61
CA GLN A 121 15.59 8.11 -20.24
C GLN A 121 15.76 8.27 -18.72
N PHE A 122 14.99 7.49 -17.94
CA PHE A 122 15.06 7.49 -16.49
C PHE A 122 15.98 6.34 -16.05
N ASN A 123 17.05 6.68 -15.37
CA ASN A 123 18.06 5.73 -14.90
C ASN A 123 18.56 6.16 -13.53
N THR A 124 18.34 5.33 -12.51
CA THR A 124 18.78 5.62 -11.14
C THR A 124 20.28 5.45 -10.92
N THR A 125 21.05 4.98 -11.94
CA THR A 125 22.51 4.91 -11.86
C THR A 125 23.15 6.30 -11.91
N ASP A 126 22.58 7.23 -12.65
CA ASP A 126 23.15 8.56 -12.81
C ASP A 126 22.62 9.58 -11.78
N ALA A 127 23.35 10.68 -11.62
CA ALA A 127 22.99 11.72 -10.66
C ALA A 127 21.65 12.39 -10.97
N MET A 128 21.33 12.56 -12.25
CA MET A 128 20.08 13.18 -12.71
C MET A 128 18.89 12.27 -12.39
N GLY A 129 18.99 10.96 -12.64
CA GLY A 129 17.93 10.00 -12.31
C GLY A 129 17.68 9.90 -10.82
N ARG A 130 18.73 9.93 -9.97
CA ARG A 130 18.58 9.97 -8.52
C ARG A 130 17.94 11.28 -8.04
N MET A 131 18.28 12.42 -8.64
CA MET A 131 17.65 13.70 -8.34
C MET A 131 16.16 13.66 -8.69
N LEU A 132 15.79 13.17 -9.88
CA LEU A 132 14.41 13.00 -10.31
C LEU A 132 13.65 12.05 -9.36
N LEU A 133 14.26 10.94 -8.94
CA LEU A 133 13.67 10.03 -7.97
C LEU A 133 13.34 10.75 -6.66
N ASN A 134 14.26 11.54 -6.11
CA ASN A 134 14.01 12.29 -4.88
C ASN A 134 12.88 13.31 -5.03
N ILE A 135 12.78 13.98 -6.19
CA ILE A 135 11.65 14.87 -6.50
C ILE A 135 10.34 14.08 -6.50
N LEU A 136 10.30 12.92 -7.18
CA LEU A 136 9.12 12.06 -7.24
C LEU A 136 8.70 11.55 -5.85
N LEU A 137 9.66 11.15 -5.02
CA LEU A 137 9.43 10.74 -3.62
C LEU A 137 8.82 11.87 -2.79
N THR A 138 9.35 13.09 -2.93
CA THR A 138 8.81 14.27 -2.24
C THR A 138 7.38 14.58 -2.69
N PHE A 139 7.10 14.49 -3.98
CA PHE A 139 5.76 14.67 -4.52
C PHE A 139 4.77 13.60 -4.01
N ALA A 140 5.18 12.34 -4.00
CA ALA A 140 4.36 11.23 -3.50
C ALA A 140 4.03 11.41 -2.00
N GLN A 141 4.98 11.88 -1.19
CA GLN A 141 4.77 12.20 0.21
C GLN A 141 3.78 13.37 0.36
N PHE A 142 3.96 14.43 -0.39
CA PHE A 142 3.07 15.61 -0.39
C PHE A 142 1.62 15.24 -0.74
N GLU A 143 1.39 14.42 -1.78
CA GLU A 143 0.05 13.93 -2.14
C GLU A 143 -0.60 13.12 -1.01
N ARG A 144 0.19 12.30 -0.28
CA ARG A 144 -0.30 11.55 0.88
C ARG A 144 -0.72 12.48 2.01
N GLU A 145 0.09 13.51 2.31
CA GLU A 145 -0.20 14.50 3.34
C GLU A 145 -1.49 15.28 3.02
N LEU A 146 -1.62 15.78 1.78
CA LEU A 146 -2.84 16.45 1.31
C LEU A 146 -4.08 15.55 1.40
N THR A 147 -3.95 14.29 1.04
CA THR A 147 -5.06 13.32 1.14
C THR A 147 -5.46 13.11 2.61
N SER A 148 -4.49 13.01 3.51
CA SER A 148 -4.72 12.87 4.95
C SER A 148 -5.40 14.10 5.54
N GLU A 149 -5.02 15.31 5.13
CA GLU A 149 -5.67 16.57 5.52
C GLU A 149 -7.12 16.60 5.05
N ARG A 150 -7.38 16.32 3.76
CA ARG A 150 -8.74 16.27 3.22
C ARG A 150 -9.63 15.27 3.97
N ILE A 151 -9.08 14.13 4.35
CA ILE A 151 -9.80 13.13 5.15
C ILE A 151 -10.12 13.70 6.54
N ARG A 152 -9.15 14.31 7.23
CA ARG A 152 -9.35 14.95 8.55
C ARG A 152 -10.43 16.02 8.49
N ASP A 153 -10.37 16.90 7.49
CA ASP A 153 -11.35 17.98 7.29
C ASP A 153 -12.75 17.44 7.06
N LYS A 154 -12.87 16.40 6.21
CA LYS A 154 -14.14 15.71 5.99
C LYS A 154 -14.68 15.08 7.27
N PHE A 155 -13.82 14.46 8.09
CA PHE A 155 -14.21 13.94 9.39
C PHE A 155 -14.63 15.04 10.37
N ALA A 156 -13.88 16.14 10.43
CA ALA A 156 -14.20 17.27 11.28
C ALA A 156 -15.54 17.91 10.89
N ALA A 157 -15.78 18.13 9.59
CA ALA A 157 -17.03 18.65 9.07
C ALA A 157 -18.22 17.72 9.36
N SER A 158 -18.01 16.40 9.22
CA SER A 158 -19.06 15.41 9.53
C SER A 158 -19.40 15.38 11.02
N LYS A 159 -18.37 15.46 11.89
CA LYS A 159 -18.58 15.56 13.36
C LYS A 159 -19.35 16.84 13.73
N LYS A 160 -19.02 17.98 13.12
CA LYS A 160 -19.78 19.23 13.34
C LYS A 160 -21.26 19.12 12.96
N LYS A 161 -21.60 18.25 11.99
CA LYS A 161 -22.98 17.94 11.61
C LYS A 161 -23.64 16.89 12.54
N GLY A 162 -22.99 16.49 13.62
CA GLY A 162 -23.49 15.49 14.55
C GLY A 162 -23.49 14.05 13.99
N MET A 163 -22.69 13.79 12.95
CA MET A 163 -22.64 12.45 12.34
C MET A 163 -21.70 11.53 13.11
N TRP A 164 -22.18 10.34 13.41
CA TRP A 164 -21.34 9.24 13.90
C TRP A 164 -20.53 8.66 12.75
N MET A 165 -19.22 8.76 12.80
CA MET A 165 -18.38 8.39 11.67
C MET A 165 -17.92 6.93 11.71
N HIS A 166 -17.55 6.42 12.88
CA HIS A 166 -17.09 5.04 13.08
C HIS A 166 -16.76 4.80 14.56
N GLY A 167 -16.51 3.53 14.88
CA GLY A 167 -16.13 3.06 16.22
C GLY A 167 -17.21 2.20 16.83
N ILE A 168 -16.91 1.71 18.03
CA ILE A 168 -17.86 0.94 18.84
C ILE A 168 -18.89 1.93 19.40
N THR A 169 -20.17 1.62 19.20
CA THR A 169 -21.25 2.44 19.75
C THR A 169 -21.19 2.41 21.26
N PRO A 170 -21.09 3.56 21.95
CA PRO A 170 -21.04 3.59 23.41
C PRO A 170 -22.34 3.08 24.01
N LEU A 171 -22.24 2.49 25.23
CA LEU A 171 -23.43 2.08 26.00
C LEU A 171 -24.32 3.28 26.25
N GLY A 172 -25.63 3.10 26.11
CA GLY A 172 -26.62 4.18 26.20
C GLY A 172 -27.03 4.80 24.87
N TYR A 173 -26.40 4.37 23.76
CA TYR A 173 -26.73 4.90 22.43
C TYR A 173 -26.84 3.78 21.39
N ASP A 174 -27.68 4.00 20.39
CA ASP A 174 -27.73 3.25 19.14
C ASP A 174 -27.35 4.16 17.97
N VAL A 175 -26.94 3.56 16.84
CA VAL A 175 -26.63 4.31 15.62
C VAL A 175 -27.79 4.18 14.66
N MET A 176 -28.47 5.30 14.37
CA MET A 176 -29.51 5.41 13.35
C MET A 176 -29.14 6.55 12.40
N ASP A 177 -29.21 6.33 11.11
CA ASP A 177 -28.89 7.32 10.05
C ASP A 177 -27.58 8.08 10.28
N ARG A 178 -26.53 7.35 10.68
CA ARG A 178 -25.22 7.91 11.04
C ARG A 178 -25.27 8.91 12.22
N ARG A 179 -26.23 8.80 13.09
CA ARG A 179 -26.33 9.61 14.32
C ARG A 179 -26.46 8.70 15.53
N LEU A 180 -25.95 9.17 16.66
CA LEU A 180 -26.18 8.52 17.94
C LEU A 180 -27.58 8.93 18.42
N VAL A 181 -28.43 7.94 18.67
CA VAL A 181 -29.75 8.08 19.25
C VAL A 181 -29.71 7.43 20.65
N ILE A 182 -30.37 8.03 21.62
CA ILE A 182 -30.40 7.50 22.99
C ILE A 182 -31.17 6.18 23.00
N ASN A 183 -30.54 5.15 23.57
CA ASN A 183 -31.19 3.90 23.95
C ASN A 183 -31.56 4.02 25.42
N GLU A 184 -32.84 4.29 25.72
CA GLU A 184 -33.28 4.64 27.09
C GLU A 184 -32.99 3.54 28.10
N ALA A 185 -33.09 2.26 27.72
CA ALA A 185 -32.82 1.15 28.61
C ALA A 185 -31.33 1.11 29.05
N GLU A 186 -30.42 1.28 28.09
CA GLU A 186 -28.98 1.36 28.36
C GLU A 186 -28.60 2.69 29.03
N ALA A 187 -29.24 3.79 28.63
CA ALA A 187 -28.96 5.11 29.16
C ALA A 187 -29.26 5.20 30.66
N GLU A 188 -30.32 4.56 31.15
CA GLU A 188 -30.62 4.55 32.57
C GLU A 188 -29.57 3.75 33.36
N GLN A 189 -29.03 2.66 32.81
CA GLN A 189 -27.88 1.97 33.40
C GLN A 189 -26.68 2.90 33.53
N VAL A 190 -26.35 3.65 32.47
CA VAL A 190 -25.23 4.59 32.47
C VAL A 190 -25.46 5.70 33.51
N ARG A 191 -26.65 6.30 33.55
CA ARG A 191 -27.01 7.33 34.55
C ARG A 191 -26.86 6.81 35.97
N THR A 192 -27.30 5.57 36.21
CA THR A 192 -27.19 4.92 37.53
C THR A 192 -25.73 4.70 37.92
N LEU A 193 -24.86 4.26 36.99
CA LEU A 193 -23.43 4.10 37.23
C LEU A 193 -22.76 5.43 37.60
N PHE A 194 -23.11 6.53 36.95
CA PHE A 194 -22.59 7.86 37.29
C PHE A 194 -23.06 8.33 38.66
N ARG A 195 -24.35 8.22 38.95
CA ARG A 195 -24.89 8.56 40.32
C ARG A 195 -24.18 7.75 41.38
N ARG A 196 -24.04 6.44 41.16
CA ARG A 196 -23.41 5.55 42.12
C ARG A 196 -21.94 5.86 42.32
N PHE A 197 -21.25 6.28 41.27
CA PHE A 197 -19.86 6.73 41.37
C PHE A 197 -19.73 7.98 42.25
N LEU A 198 -20.63 8.94 42.12
CA LEU A 198 -20.64 10.15 42.97
C LEU A 198 -20.86 9.82 44.44
N GLU A 199 -21.66 8.79 44.76
CA GLU A 199 -21.90 8.36 46.13
C GLU A 199 -20.73 7.57 46.74
N VAL A 200 -20.13 6.69 45.99
CA VAL A 200 -19.13 5.71 46.46
C VAL A 200 -17.68 6.19 46.28
N GLY A 201 -17.42 7.08 45.31
CA GLY A 201 -16.10 7.61 44.98
C GLY A 201 -15.09 6.59 44.44
N SER A 202 -15.53 5.36 44.11
CA SER A 202 -14.65 4.28 43.68
C SER A 202 -15.19 3.58 42.43
N MET A 203 -14.48 3.71 41.32
CA MET A 203 -14.82 3.02 40.06
C MET A 203 -14.81 1.50 40.20
N MET A 204 -13.92 0.95 41.04
CA MET A 204 -13.83 -0.49 41.24
C MET A 204 -15.09 -1.04 41.94
N LYS A 205 -15.57 -0.37 42.98
CA LYS A 205 -16.81 -0.74 43.67
C LYS A 205 -18.01 -0.66 42.76
N VAL A 206 -18.13 0.42 41.98
CA VAL A 206 -19.21 0.62 40.98
C VAL A 206 -19.18 -0.50 39.92
N ALA A 207 -18.00 -0.86 39.43
CA ALA A 207 -17.85 -1.98 38.48
C ALA A 207 -18.24 -3.34 39.07
N GLN A 208 -17.94 -3.57 40.34
CA GLN A 208 -18.38 -4.79 41.06
C GLN A 208 -19.92 -4.83 41.22
N GLU A 209 -20.54 -3.70 41.60
CA GLU A 209 -21.99 -3.59 41.68
C GLU A 209 -22.68 -3.79 40.34
N ALA A 210 -22.12 -3.21 39.26
CA ALA A 210 -22.61 -3.39 37.90
C ALA A 210 -22.57 -4.86 37.46
N ARG A 211 -21.45 -5.56 37.76
CA ARG A 211 -21.32 -6.99 37.49
C ARG A 211 -22.32 -7.84 38.29
N ALA A 212 -22.51 -7.51 39.55
CA ALA A 212 -23.49 -8.19 40.39
C ALA A 212 -24.94 -8.05 39.89
N ARG A 213 -25.25 -6.92 39.23
CA ARG A 213 -26.53 -6.67 38.54
C ARG A 213 -26.61 -7.32 37.15
N GLY A 214 -25.56 -7.97 36.66
CA GLY A 214 -25.49 -8.56 35.34
C GLY A 214 -25.31 -7.53 34.18
N TRP A 215 -25.00 -6.27 34.54
CA TRP A 215 -24.80 -5.23 33.53
C TRP A 215 -23.47 -5.42 32.80
N ARG A 216 -23.51 -5.29 31.49
CA ARG A 216 -22.35 -5.48 30.61
C ARG A 216 -22.26 -4.36 29.62
N ASN A 217 -21.06 -4.14 29.11
CA ASN A 217 -20.85 -3.24 27.99
C ASN A 217 -21.55 -3.76 26.73
N LYS A 218 -21.75 -2.90 25.75
CA LYS A 218 -22.40 -3.24 24.49
C LYS A 218 -21.62 -4.31 23.73
N SER A 219 -22.32 -5.35 23.31
CA SER A 219 -21.77 -6.35 22.38
C SER A 219 -21.85 -5.86 20.96
N TRP A 220 -20.91 -6.23 20.14
CA TRP A 220 -20.88 -5.83 18.73
C TRP A 220 -20.25 -6.89 17.84
N THR A 221 -20.60 -6.86 16.55
CA THR A 221 -20.08 -7.78 15.55
C THR A 221 -19.29 -7.01 14.51
N THR A 222 -18.09 -7.49 14.16
CA THR A 222 -17.29 -6.88 13.08
C THR A 222 -17.92 -7.15 11.73
N LYS A 223 -17.56 -6.37 10.71
CA LYS A 223 -17.96 -6.63 9.32
C LYS A 223 -17.54 -8.02 8.82
N ALA A 224 -16.49 -8.61 9.39
CA ALA A 224 -16.00 -9.96 9.11
C ALA A 224 -16.72 -11.06 9.91
N GLY A 225 -17.82 -10.73 10.63
CA GLY A 225 -18.63 -11.71 11.38
C GLY A 225 -18.10 -12.07 12.76
N ARG A 226 -16.97 -11.50 13.23
CA ARG A 226 -16.44 -11.79 14.56
C ARG A 226 -17.26 -11.06 15.63
N GLN A 227 -17.84 -11.83 16.56
CA GLN A 227 -18.58 -11.30 17.71
C GLN A 227 -17.64 -10.91 18.84
N HIS A 228 -17.89 -9.73 19.40
CA HIS A 228 -17.28 -9.25 20.65
C HIS A 228 -18.38 -9.08 21.69
N VAL A 229 -18.31 -9.91 22.73
CA VAL A 229 -19.27 -9.86 23.85
C VAL A 229 -18.81 -8.79 24.83
N GLY A 230 -19.71 -7.89 25.22
CA GLY A 230 -19.47 -6.88 26.25
C GLY A 230 -19.10 -7.52 27.59
N ARG A 231 -18.11 -6.95 28.25
CA ARG A 231 -17.63 -7.38 29.59
C ARG A 231 -18.17 -6.48 30.67
#